data_e170d4d4cc3fa5bf7bf6b43eb280c9b5
#
_entry.id   e170d4d4cc3fa5bf7bf6b43eb280c9b5
#
_cell.length_a   1.000
_cell.length_b   1.000
_cell.length_c   1.000
_cell.angle_alpha   90.00
_cell.angle_beta   90.00
_cell.angle_gamma   90.00
#
_symmetry.space_group_name_H-M   'P 1'
#
loop_
_entity.id
_entity.type
_entity.pdbx_description
1 polymer ?
#
loop_
_entity_poly.entity_id
_entity_poly.type
_entity_poly.pdbx_seq_one_letter_code
_entity_poly.pdbx_strand_id
1 'polypeptide(L)'
;MHTSHLTSGHYPDLQGKVAIVTGGATGIGYAIARNLIRQGMRVAIGDINEEAAWAAATELGANTVAFHLDVRLRASVEEGFGWVDKTLGDYDLLIANAGVSTMQKALAITDDEWDFNFDVNTRGIFLTNQIAARKFVERKSGTIVNTASLAAKVGAPLLAHYSASKFAVLGWTQALARELAADGIRVNAVCPGFVKTGMQSREVQWEAQLRGMTPEQVIDDYIRQTPLGRLETPEDVAEVVAFLSSDAA
;
A
#
# COMPACT_ATOMS: atom_id res chain seq x y z
N MET A 1 16.92 -18.16 18.15
CA MET A 1 15.66 -17.39 18.06
C MET A 1 15.96 -15.94 18.43
N HIS A 2 16.26 -15.09 17.44
CA HIS A 2 16.39 -13.65 17.69
C HIS A 2 15.02 -13.02 17.37
N THR A 3 14.20 -12.87 18.42
CA THR A 3 13.09 -11.93 18.36
C THR A 3 13.70 -10.53 18.47
N SER A 4 14.10 -9.95 17.33
CA SER A 4 14.39 -8.52 17.28
C SER A 4 13.05 -7.81 17.47
N HIS A 5 12.78 -7.35 18.68
CA HIS A 5 11.79 -6.31 18.90
C HIS A 5 12.33 -5.06 18.17
N LEU A 6 11.83 -4.83 16.95
CA LEU A 6 12.00 -3.53 16.32
C LEU A 6 11.36 -2.52 17.29
N THR A 7 12.18 -1.67 17.89
CA THR A 7 11.66 -0.52 18.63
C THR A 7 10.98 0.35 17.58
N SER A 8 9.66 0.46 17.65
CA SER A 8 8.87 1.32 16.77
C SER A 8 9.41 2.74 16.86
N GLY A 9 9.75 3.33 15.72
CA GLY A 9 10.12 4.75 15.65
C GLY A 9 8.96 5.59 16.19
N HIS A 10 9.29 6.67 16.90
CA HIS A 10 8.30 7.64 17.36
C HIS A 10 8.48 8.94 16.58
N TYR A 11 7.40 9.40 15.94
CA TYR A 11 7.37 10.58 15.07
C TYR A 11 6.35 11.60 15.59
N PRO A 12 6.74 12.50 16.51
CA PRO A 12 5.80 13.45 17.16
C PRO A 12 5.09 14.38 16.19
N ASP A 13 5.70 14.67 15.03
CA ASP A 13 5.12 15.50 13.98
C ASP A 13 3.89 14.88 13.30
N LEU A 14 3.67 13.57 13.46
CA LEU A 14 2.49 12.87 12.96
C LEU A 14 1.27 13.04 13.88
N GLN A 15 1.47 13.40 15.14
CA GLN A 15 0.39 13.49 16.11
C GLN A 15 -0.71 14.47 15.67
N GLY A 16 -1.96 14.04 15.70
CA GLY A 16 -3.13 14.82 15.34
C GLY A 16 -3.40 14.98 13.85
N LYS A 17 -2.45 14.64 12.98
CA LYS A 17 -2.63 14.64 11.52
C LYS A 17 -3.64 13.56 11.08
N VAL A 18 -4.19 13.70 9.88
CA VAL A 18 -5.16 12.80 9.29
C VAL A 18 -4.52 12.04 8.12
N ALA A 19 -4.69 10.73 8.09
CA ALA A 19 -4.25 9.86 7.00
C ALA A 19 -5.41 9.14 6.31
N ILE A 20 -5.32 8.98 5.00
CA ILE A 20 -6.13 8.04 4.23
C ILE A 20 -5.25 6.84 3.87
N VAL A 21 -5.73 5.62 4.16
CA VAL A 21 -5.06 4.37 3.77
C VAL A 21 -5.98 3.59 2.85
N THR A 22 -5.60 3.43 1.58
CA THR A 22 -6.37 2.62 0.63
C THR A 22 -5.97 1.15 0.72
N GLY A 23 -6.94 0.23 0.60
CA GLY A 23 -6.70 -1.20 0.87
C GLY A 23 -6.28 -1.44 2.32
N GLY A 24 -6.88 -0.69 3.25
CA GLY A 24 -6.46 -0.66 4.66
C GLY A 24 -7.14 -1.70 5.55
N ALA A 25 -8.06 -2.50 5.01
CA ALA A 25 -8.81 -3.48 5.80
C ALA A 25 -7.96 -4.67 6.27
N THR A 26 -6.92 -5.04 5.54
CA THR A 26 -6.12 -6.24 5.82
C THR A 26 -4.64 -6.05 5.50
N GLY A 27 -3.81 -7.02 5.93
CA GLY A 27 -2.40 -7.13 5.53
C GLY A 27 -1.55 -5.89 5.79
N ILE A 28 -0.79 -5.45 4.78
CA ILE A 28 0.12 -4.30 4.88
C ILE A 28 -0.67 -3.03 5.22
N GLY A 29 -1.79 -2.77 4.54
CA GLY A 29 -2.59 -1.57 4.77
C GLY A 29 -3.13 -1.48 6.20
N TYR A 30 -3.61 -2.59 6.76
CA TYR A 30 -4.04 -2.66 8.15
C TYR A 30 -2.90 -2.37 9.13
N ALA A 31 -1.71 -2.99 8.91
CA ALA A 31 -0.55 -2.75 9.76
C ALA A 31 -0.08 -1.29 9.70
N ILE A 32 -0.12 -0.67 8.50
CA ILE A 32 0.16 0.75 8.33
C ILE A 32 -0.85 1.59 9.13
N ALA A 33 -2.16 1.36 8.97
CA ALA A 33 -3.20 2.08 9.69
C ALA A 33 -2.98 1.98 11.21
N ARG A 34 -2.73 0.77 11.72
CA ARG A 34 -2.43 0.53 13.13
C ARG A 34 -1.19 1.29 13.62
N ASN A 35 -0.11 1.32 12.83
CA ASN A 35 1.09 2.06 13.20
C ASN A 35 0.84 3.58 13.23
N LEU A 36 0.18 4.15 12.21
CA LEU A 36 -0.13 5.57 12.16
C LEU A 36 -1.01 6.01 13.35
N ILE A 37 -1.97 5.17 13.77
CA ILE A 37 -2.76 5.41 14.98
C ILE A 37 -1.86 5.44 16.23
N ARG A 38 -0.89 4.51 16.33
CA ARG A 38 0.10 4.52 17.44
C ARG A 38 0.98 5.76 17.44
N GLN A 39 1.19 6.41 16.28
CA GLN A 39 1.84 7.71 16.17
C GLN A 39 0.91 8.89 16.53
N GLY A 40 -0.34 8.62 16.93
CA GLY A 40 -1.31 9.64 17.32
C GLY A 40 -2.09 10.26 16.16
N MET A 41 -2.07 9.67 14.97
CA MET A 41 -2.87 10.12 13.82
C MET A 41 -4.33 9.66 13.93
N ARG A 42 -5.21 10.34 13.20
CA ARG A 42 -6.55 9.85 12.85
C ARG A 42 -6.49 9.23 11.47
N VAL A 43 -7.09 8.05 11.28
CA VAL A 43 -6.93 7.28 10.06
C VAL A 43 -8.29 6.94 9.43
N ALA A 44 -8.43 7.22 8.13
CA ALA A 44 -9.54 6.75 7.32
C ALA A 44 -9.09 5.53 6.49
N ILE A 45 -9.76 4.40 6.69
CA ILE A 45 -9.53 3.15 5.95
C ILE A 45 -10.50 3.08 4.78
N GLY A 46 -9.99 3.18 3.55
CA GLY A 46 -10.76 2.91 2.33
C GLY A 46 -10.47 1.52 1.80
N ASP A 47 -11.52 0.72 1.59
CA ASP A 47 -11.37 -0.64 1.02
C ASP A 47 -12.58 -0.98 0.16
N ILE A 48 -12.38 -1.85 -0.84
CA ILE A 48 -13.48 -2.37 -1.66
C ILE A 48 -14.36 -3.34 -0.87
N ASN A 49 -13.79 -4.02 0.13
CA ASN A 49 -14.51 -4.83 1.08
C ASN A 49 -14.92 -3.98 2.29
N GLU A 50 -16.11 -3.39 2.17
CA GLU A 50 -16.65 -2.48 3.17
C GLU A 50 -16.79 -3.12 4.56
N GLU A 51 -17.25 -4.37 4.62
CA GLU A 51 -17.41 -5.12 5.88
C GLU A 51 -16.07 -5.31 6.60
N ALA A 52 -15.03 -5.71 5.86
CA ALA A 52 -13.69 -5.85 6.40
C ALA A 52 -13.09 -4.50 6.85
N ALA A 53 -13.36 -3.41 6.12
CA ALA A 53 -12.92 -2.07 6.50
C ALA A 53 -13.56 -1.61 7.81
N TRP A 54 -14.86 -1.82 7.98
CA TRP A 54 -15.57 -1.50 9.23
C TRP A 54 -15.10 -2.34 10.41
N ALA A 55 -14.86 -3.64 10.19
CA ALA A 55 -14.30 -4.53 11.22
C ALA A 55 -12.91 -4.03 11.67
N ALA A 56 -12.03 -3.70 10.72
CA ALA A 56 -10.71 -3.16 10.99
C ALA A 56 -10.77 -1.83 11.76
N ALA A 57 -11.64 -0.90 11.36
CA ALA A 57 -11.81 0.37 12.04
C ALA A 57 -12.32 0.19 13.47
N THR A 58 -13.25 -0.74 13.69
CA THR A 58 -13.76 -1.07 15.03
C THR A 58 -12.66 -1.62 15.93
N GLU A 59 -11.82 -2.52 15.43
CA GLU A 59 -10.69 -3.09 16.16
C GLU A 59 -9.63 -2.03 16.51
N LEU A 60 -9.35 -1.11 15.58
CA LEU A 60 -8.34 -0.05 15.75
C LEU A 60 -8.81 1.09 16.66
N GLY A 61 -10.12 1.24 16.87
CA GLY A 61 -10.69 2.14 17.87
C GLY A 61 -11.02 3.54 17.38
N ALA A 62 -11.27 4.46 18.32
CA ALA A 62 -11.95 5.75 18.10
C ALA A 62 -11.24 6.72 17.11
N ASN A 63 -9.96 6.55 16.87
CA ASN A 63 -9.21 7.38 15.93
C ASN A 63 -9.28 6.85 14.48
N THR A 64 -10.17 5.89 14.20
CA THR A 64 -10.29 5.25 12.90
C THR A 64 -11.71 5.32 12.39
N VAL A 65 -11.85 5.65 11.11
CA VAL A 65 -13.11 5.53 10.37
C VAL A 65 -12.89 4.67 9.14
N ALA A 66 -13.96 4.09 8.59
CA ALA A 66 -13.90 3.28 7.38
C ALA A 66 -14.90 3.77 6.34
N PHE A 67 -14.60 3.55 5.06
CA PHE A 67 -15.49 3.86 3.95
C PHE A 67 -15.25 2.90 2.79
N HIS A 68 -16.30 2.66 1.99
CA HIS A 68 -16.17 1.89 0.76
C HIS A 68 -15.32 2.66 -0.27
N LEU A 69 -14.37 1.98 -0.91
CA LEU A 69 -13.50 2.60 -1.90
C LEU A 69 -13.12 1.61 -3.02
N ASP A 70 -13.63 1.85 -4.22
CA ASP A 70 -13.10 1.23 -5.42
C ASP A 70 -12.11 2.20 -6.09
N VAL A 71 -10.81 1.93 -5.93
CA VAL A 71 -9.74 2.80 -6.46
C VAL A 71 -9.71 2.88 -7.99
N ARG A 72 -10.36 1.95 -8.70
CA ARG A 72 -10.46 1.94 -10.15
C ARG A 72 -11.40 3.03 -10.68
N LEU A 73 -12.32 3.52 -9.85
CA LEU A 73 -13.39 4.44 -10.20
C LEU A 73 -13.13 5.83 -9.65
N ARG A 74 -12.93 6.80 -10.53
CA ARG A 74 -12.70 8.21 -10.13
C ARG A 74 -13.78 8.73 -9.18
N ALA A 75 -15.05 8.50 -9.51
CA ALA A 75 -16.16 8.96 -8.69
C ALA A 75 -16.09 8.38 -7.26
N SER A 76 -15.77 7.08 -7.10
CA SER A 76 -15.61 6.46 -5.79
C SER A 76 -14.47 7.10 -4.97
N VAL A 77 -13.36 7.44 -5.62
CA VAL A 77 -12.23 8.11 -4.94
C VAL A 77 -12.60 9.54 -4.54
N GLU A 78 -13.22 10.32 -5.44
CA GLU A 78 -13.64 11.71 -5.17
C GLU A 78 -14.68 11.76 -4.04
N GLU A 79 -15.70 10.91 -4.09
CA GLU A 79 -16.73 10.81 -3.06
C GLU A 79 -16.14 10.38 -1.70
N GLY A 80 -15.32 9.32 -1.70
CA GLY A 80 -14.71 8.78 -0.49
C GLY A 80 -13.77 9.78 0.18
N PHE A 81 -12.88 10.43 -0.58
CA PHE A 81 -11.95 11.42 -0.02
C PHE A 81 -12.69 12.70 0.44
N GLY A 82 -13.74 13.14 -0.29
CA GLY A 82 -14.61 14.22 0.15
C GLY A 82 -15.42 13.88 1.40
N TRP A 83 -15.77 12.62 1.61
CA TRP A 83 -16.39 12.17 2.85
C TRP A 83 -15.39 12.20 4.02
N VAL A 84 -14.13 11.80 3.81
CA VAL A 84 -13.08 11.89 4.83
C VAL A 84 -12.87 13.34 5.28
N ASP A 85 -12.81 14.29 4.35
CA ASP A 85 -12.70 15.72 4.66
C ASP A 85 -13.83 16.22 5.58
N LYS A 86 -15.06 15.79 5.33
CA LYS A 86 -16.22 16.17 6.15
C LYS A 86 -16.21 15.50 7.52
N THR A 87 -15.64 14.29 7.63
CA THR A 87 -15.70 13.46 8.83
C THR A 87 -14.51 13.70 9.77
N LEU A 88 -13.30 13.78 9.21
CA LEU A 88 -12.06 13.95 9.98
C LEU A 88 -11.40 15.32 9.79
N GLY A 89 -11.89 16.13 8.87
CA GLY A 89 -11.22 17.34 8.42
C GLY A 89 -10.16 17.05 7.37
N ASP A 90 -9.37 18.07 7.02
CA ASP A 90 -8.34 17.97 6.02
C ASP A 90 -7.35 16.83 6.30
N TYR A 91 -7.15 15.94 5.32
CA TYR A 91 -6.13 14.90 5.41
C TYR A 91 -4.76 15.43 4.96
N ASP A 92 -3.71 14.98 5.65
CA ASP A 92 -2.31 15.40 5.47
C ASP A 92 -1.48 14.35 4.76
N LEU A 93 -1.94 13.09 4.80
CA LEU A 93 -1.20 11.93 4.33
C LEU A 93 -2.10 11.01 3.51
N LEU A 94 -1.62 10.61 2.34
CA LEU A 94 -2.19 9.52 1.56
C LEU A 94 -1.24 8.33 1.54
N ILE A 95 -1.71 7.18 2.02
CA ILE A 95 -1.08 5.88 1.79
C ILE A 95 -1.85 5.16 0.70
N ALA A 96 -1.35 5.22 -0.52
CA ALA A 96 -1.93 4.53 -1.66
C ALA A 96 -1.40 3.10 -1.72
N ASN A 97 -2.08 2.21 -0.98
CA ASN A 97 -1.65 0.83 -0.75
C ASN A 97 -2.53 -0.21 -1.45
N ALA A 98 -3.78 0.10 -1.81
CA ALA A 98 -4.66 -0.85 -2.50
C ALA A 98 -3.96 -1.50 -3.69
N GLY A 99 -4.00 -2.83 -3.76
CA GLY A 99 -3.34 -3.58 -4.80
C GLY A 99 -3.82 -5.03 -4.88
N VAL A 100 -3.62 -5.61 -6.04
CA VAL A 100 -3.97 -6.99 -6.37
C VAL A 100 -2.81 -7.68 -7.08
N SER A 101 -2.81 -9.01 -7.08
CA SER A 101 -1.95 -9.81 -7.93
C SER A 101 -2.74 -10.98 -8.52
N THR A 102 -2.38 -11.35 -9.74
CA THR A 102 -2.65 -12.66 -10.34
C THR A 102 -1.34 -13.26 -10.80
N MET A 103 -1.26 -14.58 -10.93
CA MET A 103 -0.02 -15.27 -11.26
C MET A 103 -0.24 -16.21 -12.44
N GLN A 104 0.57 -16.06 -13.48
CA GLN A 104 0.47 -16.86 -14.69
C GLN A 104 1.81 -16.86 -15.47
N LYS A 105 2.06 -17.89 -16.29
CA LYS A 105 3.14 -17.88 -17.29
C LYS A 105 2.92 -16.74 -18.27
N ALA A 106 3.95 -15.98 -18.61
CA ALA A 106 3.83 -14.76 -19.41
C ALA A 106 3.05 -14.93 -20.73
N LEU A 107 3.24 -16.08 -21.42
CA LEU A 107 2.54 -16.36 -22.68
C LEU A 107 1.09 -16.85 -22.50
N ALA A 108 0.62 -17.03 -21.28
CA ALA A 108 -0.74 -17.47 -20.96
C ALA A 108 -1.51 -16.41 -20.15
N ILE A 109 -0.94 -15.23 -19.92
CA ILE A 109 -1.64 -14.11 -19.32
C ILE A 109 -2.78 -13.68 -20.25
N THR A 110 -3.98 -13.58 -19.70
CA THR A 110 -5.16 -13.07 -20.42
C THR A 110 -5.22 -11.54 -20.37
N ASP A 111 -5.96 -10.93 -21.31
CA ASP A 111 -6.22 -9.49 -21.31
C ASP A 111 -6.93 -9.07 -20.00
N ASP A 112 -7.89 -9.87 -19.51
CA ASP A 112 -8.59 -9.61 -18.24
C ASP A 112 -7.64 -9.61 -17.03
N GLU A 113 -6.68 -10.52 -16.95
CA GLU A 113 -5.67 -10.55 -15.88
C GLU A 113 -4.73 -9.35 -15.96
N TRP A 114 -4.36 -8.95 -17.17
CA TRP A 114 -3.58 -7.75 -17.42
C TRP A 114 -4.33 -6.50 -16.96
N ASP A 115 -5.54 -6.31 -17.46
CA ASP A 115 -6.38 -5.14 -17.16
C ASP A 115 -6.69 -5.06 -15.66
N PHE A 116 -7.03 -6.19 -15.01
CA PHE A 116 -7.28 -6.22 -13.58
C PHE A 116 -6.08 -5.73 -12.75
N ASN A 117 -4.87 -6.17 -13.09
CA ASN A 117 -3.67 -5.71 -12.38
C ASN A 117 -3.40 -4.22 -12.63
N PHE A 118 -3.55 -3.74 -13.86
CA PHE A 118 -3.30 -2.34 -14.20
C PHE A 118 -4.38 -1.41 -13.67
N ASP A 119 -5.63 -1.79 -13.70
CA ASP A 119 -6.74 -0.98 -13.20
C ASP A 119 -6.61 -0.73 -11.69
N VAL A 120 -6.27 -1.74 -10.92
CA VAL A 120 -6.12 -1.57 -9.46
C VAL A 120 -4.76 -0.96 -9.12
N ASN A 121 -3.66 -1.58 -9.58
CA ASN A 121 -2.33 -1.23 -9.10
C ASN A 121 -1.80 0.08 -9.69
N THR A 122 -2.13 0.39 -10.96
CA THR A 122 -1.59 1.54 -11.68
C THR A 122 -2.59 2.67 -11.75
N ARG A 123 -3.78 2.41 -12.31
CA ARG A 123 -4.84 3.41 -12.43
C ARG A 123 -5.33 3.86 -11.05
N GLY A 124 -5.50 2.92 -10.09
CA GLY A 124 -5.90 3.25 -8.72
C GLY A 124 -4.90 4.17 -8.03
N ILE A 125 -3.60 3.92 -8.18
CA ILE A 125 -2.55 4.81 -7.68
C ILE A 125 -2.62 6.19 -8.37
N PHE A 126 -2.76 6.22 -9.69
CA PHE A 126 -2.91 7.48 -10.42
C PHE A 126 -4.11 8.29 -9.90
N LEU A 127 -5.29 7.69 -9.79
CA LEU A 127 -6.50 8.39 -9.38
C LEU A 127 -6.40 8.93 -7.94
N THR A 128 -6.00 8.09 -6.99
CA THR A 128 -5.87 8.47 -5.58
C THR A 128 -4.81 9.53 -5.36
N ASN A 129 -3.64 9.39 -6.01
CA ASN A 129 -2.56 10.37 -5.92
C ASN A 129 -2.99 11.70 -6.54
N GLN A 130 -3.62 11.71 -7.73
CA GLN A 130 -4.01 12.95 -8.40
C GLN A 130 -5.05 13.74 -7.57
N ILE A 131 -6.03 13.05 -7.00
CA ILE A 131 -7.08 13.68 -6.19
C ILE A 131 -6.47 14.27 -4.90
N ALA A 132 -5.62 13.50 -4.20
CA ALA A 132 -4.94 14.00 -3.01
C ALA A 132 -3.97 15.16 -3.33
N ALA A 133 -3.17 15.01 -4.39
CA ALA A 133 -2.18 16.01 -4.78
C ALA A 133 -2.81 17.36 -5.10
N ARG A 134 -3.97 17.42 -5.76
CA ARG A 134 -4.68 18.69 -6.01
C ARG A 134 -4.95 19.46 -4.72
N LYS A 135 -5.45 18.79 -3.70
CA LYS A 135 -5.70 19.37 -2.40
C LYS A 135 -4.40 19.79 -1.68
N PHE A 136 -3.37 18.96 -1.75
CA PHE A 136 -2.08 19.26 -1.14
C PHE A 136 -1.39 20.47 -1.79
N VAL A 137 -1.49 20.63 -3.13
CA VAL A 137 -0.98 21.80 -3.86
C VAL A 137 -1.63 23.09 -3.40
N GLU A 138 -2.96 23.10 -3.20
CA GLU A 138 -3.69 24.26 -2.68
C GLU A 138 -3.20 24.69 -1.30
N ARG A 139 -2.87 23.71 -0.44
CA ARG A 139 -2.38 23.94 0.93
C ARG A 139 -0.86 24.11 1.03
N LYS A 140 -0.11 23.85 -0.03
CA LYS A 140 1.36 23.81 -0.04
C LYS A 140 1.94 22.84 1.00
N SER A 141 1.22 21.77 1.30
CA SER A 141 1.60 20.77 2.31
C SER A 141 0.88 19.45 2.07
N GLY A 142 1.61 18.34 2.17
CA GLY A 142 1.06 16.99 2.10
C GLY A 142 2.12 15.93 1.82
N THR A 143 1.79 14.70 2.15
CA THR A 143 2.69 13.57 1.91
C THR A 143 1.93 12.42 1.24
N ILE A 144 2.54 11.79 0.25
CA ILE A 144 2.02 10.60 -0.43
C ILE A 144 3.05 9.48 -0.29
N VAL A 145 2.60 8.30 0.15
CA VAL A 145 3.41 7.08 0.13
C VAL A 145 2.69 6.02 -0.68
N ASN A 146 3.31 5.57 -1.76
CA ASN A 146 2.78 4.55 -2.65
C ASN A 146 3.35 3.16 -2.30
N THR A 147 2.52 2.13 -2.26
CA THR A 147 2.96 0.75 -2.12
C THR A 147 3.25 0.15 -3.49
N ALA A 148 4.53 0.18 -3.89
CA ALA A 148 5.02 -0.53 -5.06
C ALA A 148 5.26 -2.03 -4.75
N SER A 149 6.43 -2.57 -5.05
CA SER A 149 6.85 -3.95 -4.77
C SER A 149 8.34 -4.12 -5.09
N LEU A 150 8.99 -5.13 -4.55
CA LEU A 150 10.27 -5.64 -5.06
C LEU A 150 10.17 -5.94 -6.57
N ALA A 151 9.01 -6.44 -7.02
CA ALA A 151 8.70 -6.65 -8.43
C ALA A 151 8.67 -5.37 -9.29
N ALA A 152 8.76 -4.18 -8.69
CA ALA A 152 9.01 -2.89 -9.36
C ALA A 152 10.51 -2.55 -9.53
N LYS A 153 11.39 -3.35 -8.97
CA LYS A 153 12.85 -3.21 -9.05
C LYS A 153 13.47 -4.31 -9.91
N VAL A 154 12.94 -5.52 -9.76
CA VAL A 154 13.37 -6.71 -10.51
C VAL A 154 12.11 -7.45 -10.96
N GLY A 155 11.97 -7.70 -12.27
CA GLY A 155 10.82 -8.45 -12.80
C GLY A 155 10.79 -9.87 -12.23
N ALA A 156 9.63 -10.27 -11.72
CA ALA A 156 9.43 -11.58 -11.11
C ALA A 156 8.84 -12.58 -12.15
N PRO A 157 9.42 -13.77 -12.33
CA PRO A 157 8.79 -14.82 -13.13
C PRO A 157 7.37 -15.13 -12.64
N LEU A 158 6.48 -15.51 -13.55
CA LEU A 158 5.05 -15.77 -13.32
C LEU A 158 4.21 -14.53 -12.91
N LEU A 159 4.85 -13.41 -12.67
CA LEU A 159 4.22 -12.13 -12.27
C LEU A 159 4.54 -11.01 -13.28
N ALA A 160 4.66 -11.31 -14.59
CA ALA A 160 5.09 -10.31 -15.57
C ALA A 160 4.17 -9.08 -15.65
N HIS A 161 2.85 -9.28 -15.69
CA HIS A 161 1.85 -8.20 -15.69
C HIS A 161 1.80 -7.45 -14.35
N TYR A 162 1.88 -8.16 -13.22
CA TYR A 162 2.00 -7.55 -11.90
C TYR A 162 3.28 -6.69 -11.80
N SER A 163 4.43 -7.25 -12.21
CA SER A 163 5.70 -6.51 -12.23
C SER A 163 5.56 -5.23 -13.07
N ALA A 164 5.05 -5.33 -14.30
CA ALA A 164 4.83 -4.18 -15.17
C ALA A 164 3.95 -3.11 -14.49
N SER A 165 2.86 -3.50 -13.83
CA SER A 165 1.99 -2.58 -13.10
C SER A 165 2.71 -1.88 -11.95
N LYS A 166 3.59 -2.60 -11.21
CA LYS A 166 4.34 -2.05 -10.07
C LYS A 166 5.55 -1.20 -10.50
N PHE A 167 6.19 -1.49 -11.65
CA PHE A 167 7.17 -0.59 -12.27
C PHE A 167 6.53 0.74 -12.67
N ALA A 168 5.30 0.72 -13.20
CA ALA A 168 4.54 1.93 -13.51
C ALA A 168 4.30 2.80 -12.27
N VAL A 169 3.97 2.20 -11.11
CA VAL A 169 3.83 2.91 -9.82
C VAL A 169 5.12 3.62 -9.44
N LEU A 170 6.26 2.95 -9.59
CA LEU A 170 7.55 3.54 -9.22
C LEU A 170 7.91 4.71 -10.14
N GLY A 171 7.72 4.57 -11.46
CA GLY A 171 7.92 5.67 -12.42
C GLY A 171 7.00 6.86 -12.14
N TRP A 172 5.72 6.61 -11.88
CA TRP A 172 4.75 7.62 -11.49
C TRP A 172 5.19 8.35 -10.22
N THR A 173 5.59 7.62 -9.17
CA THR A 173 6.05 8.20 -7.90
C THR A 173 7.22 9.16 -8.10
N GLN A 174 8.22 8.75 -8.88
CA GLN A 174 9.42 9.57 -9.14
C GLN A 174 9.10 10.85 -9.92
N ALA A 175 8.21 10.77 -10.92
CA ALA A 175 7.78 11.93 -11.69
C ALA A 175 6.99 12.90 -10.80
N LEU A 176 5.98 12.39 -10.09
CA LEU A 176 5.12 13.20 -9.24
C LEU A 176 5.91 13.89 -8.10
N ALA A 177 6.90 13.20 -7.50
CA ALA A 177 7.76 13.77 -6.47
C ALA A 177 8.53 15.00 -6.99
N ARG A 178 9.05 14.93 -8.23
CA ARG A 178 9.78 16.03 -8.84
C ARG A 178 8.88 17.20 -9.22
N GLU A 179 7.69 16.91 -9.72
CA GLU A 179 6.73 17.94 -10.12
C GLU A 179 6.20 18.73 -8.92
N LEU A 180 5.92 18.05 -7.79
CA LEU A 180 5.28 18.65 -6.64
C LEU A 180 6.23 19.15 -5.55
N ALA A 181 7.53 18.94 -5.70
CA ALA A 181 8.53 19.39 -4.72
C ALA A 181 8.49 20.90 -4.46
N ALA A 182 8.28 21.72 -5.51
CA ALA A 182 8.18 23.18 -5.39
C ALA A 182 6.91 23.62 -4.61
N ASP A 183 5.94 22.75 -4.49
CA ASP A 183 4.72 22.99 -3.72
C ASP A 183 4.81 22.45 -2.27
N GLY A 184 5.98 21.97 -1.85
CA GLY A 184 6.20 21.45 -0.50
C GLY A 184 5.60 20.06 -0.27
N ILE A 185 5.30 19.31 -1.33
CA ILE A 185 4.69 18.00 -1.23
C ILE A 185 5.76 16.91 -1.41
N ARG A 186 5.76 15.93 -0.51
CA ARG A 186 6.65 14.77 -0.59
C ARG A 186 5.91 13.57 -1.16
N VAL A 187 6.54 12.86 -2.08
CA VAL A 187 5.97 11.64 -2.68
C VAL A 187 7.04 10.56 -2.66
N ASN A 188 6.76 9.46 -1.98
CA ASN A 188 7.68 8.33 -1.82
C ASN A 188 6.99 7.01 -2.19
N ALA A 189 7.78 5.95 -2.37
CA ALA A 189 7.28 4.59 -2.52
C ALA A 189 8.03 3.63 -1.61
N VAL A 190 7.30 2.64 -1.07
CA VAL A 190 7.88 1.44 -0.49
C VAL A 190 7.82 0.31 -1.50
N CYS A 191 8.84 -0.56 -1.48
CA CYS A 191 8.95 -1.72 -2.36
C CYS A 191 9.07 -3.01 -1.53
N PRO A 192 7.98 -3.48 -0.88
CA PRO A 192 8.03 -4.69 -0.08
C PRO A 192 8.43 -5.91 -0.89
N GLY A 193 9.15 -6.84 -0.26
CA GLY A 193 9.49 -8.14 -0.81
C GLY A 193 8.41 -9.19 -0.52
N PHE A 194 8.81 -10.31 0.07
CA PHE A 194 7.90 -11.40 0.42
C PHE A 194 7.30 -11.19 1.82
N VAL A 195 6.09 -10.62 1.87
CA VAL A 195 5.42 -10.21 3.12
C VAL A 195 4.34 -11.20 3.50
N LYS A 196 4.31 -11.68 4.73
CA LYS A 196 3.29 -12.60 5.27
C LYS A 196 1.91 -11.96 5.30
N THR A 197 1.15 -12.13 4.21
CA THR A 197 -0.20 -11.59 4.03
C THR A 197 -1.13 -12.64 3.43
N GLY A 198 -2.44 -12.38 3.44
CA GLY A 198 -3.40 -13.21 2.72
C GLY A 198 -3.15 -13.24 1.21
N MET A 199 -2.62 -12.17 0.62
CA MET A 199 -2.21 -12.14 -0.80
C MET A 199 -1.08 -13.14 -1.05
N GLN A 200 -0.01 -13.08 -0.28
CA GLN A 200 1.12 -14.01 -0.42
C GLN A 200 0.70 -15.47 -0.21
N SER A 201 -0.22 -15.74 0.73
CA SER A 201 -0.71 -17.11 0.93
C SER A 201 -1.38 -17.66 -0.33
N ARG A 202 -2.09 -16.85 -1.10
CA ARG A 202 -2.67 -17.24 -2.39
C ARG A 202 -1.60 -17.41 -3.46
N GLU A 203 -0.64 -16.48 -3.54
CA GLU A 203 0.48 -16.53 -4.49
C GLU A 203 1.30 -17.80 -4.31
N VAL A 204 1.60 -18.19 -3.08
CA VAL A 204 2.32 -19.45 -2.77
C VAL A 204 1.57 -20.66 -3.33
N GLN A 205 0.24 -20.72 -3.21
CA GLN A 205 -0.55 -21.82 -3.76
C GLN A 205 -0.51 -21.83 -5.29
N TRP A 206 -0.67 -20.67 -5.93
CA TRP A 206 -0.60 -20.58 -7.39
C TRP A 206 0.78 -20.91 -7.93
N GLU A 207 1.84 -20.39 -7.31
CA GLU A 207 3.22 -20.70 -7.73
C GLU A 207 3.55 -22.17 -7.55
N ALA A 208 3.14 -22.79 -6.45
CA ALA A 208 3.33 -24.22 -6.21
C ALA A 208 2.70 -25.06 -7.35
N GLN A 209 1.46 -24.74 -7.76
CA GLN A 209 0.81 -25.40 -8.87
C GLN A 209 1.52 -25.17 -10.22
N LEU A 210 1.90 -23.94 -10.53
CA LEU A 210 2.54 -23.57 -11.81
C LEU A 210 3.95 -24.16 -11.97
N ARG A 211 4.67 -24.35 -10.84
CA ARG A 211 6.04 -24.88 -10.81
C ARG A 211 6.10 -26.40 -10.49
N GLY A 212 4.98 -27.04 -10.10
CA GLY A 212 4.97 -28.44 -9.64
C GLY A 212 5.74 -28.64 -8.33
N MET A 213 5.68 -27.67 -7.43
CA MET A 213 6.32 -27.66 -6.11
C MET A 213 5.28 -27.79 -5.00
N THR A 214 5.75 -28.04 -3.75
CA THR A 214 4.88 -27.86 -2.58
C THR A 214 4.88 -26.39 -2.10
N PRO A 215 3.83 -25.92 -1.41
CA PRO A 215 3.81 -24.60 -0.82
C PRO A 215 5.00 -24.31 0.10
N GLU A 216 5.46 -25.31 0.85
CA GLU A 216 6.61 -25.19 1.75
C GLU A 216 7.90 -24.94 0.97
N GLN A 217 8.09 -25.62 -0.17
CA GLN A 217 9.25 -25.42 -1.05
C GLN A 217 9.26 -23.99 -1.64
N VAL A 218 8.08 -23.45 -1.99
CA VAL A 218 7.97 -22.06 -2.47
C VAL A 218 8.33 -21.08 -1.35
N ILE A 219 7.83 -21.31 -0.12
CA ILE A 219 8.16 -20.46 1.04
C ILE A 219 9.67 -20.50 1.33
N ASP A 220 10.30 -21.68 1.28
CA ASP A 220 11.73 -21.82 1.48
C ASP A 220 12.53 -21.07 0.39
N ASP A 221 12.05 -21.08 -0.89
CA ASP A 221 12.66 -20.28 -1.95
C ASP A 221 12.57 -18.78 -1.64
N TYR A 222 11.43 -18.28 -1.15
CA TYR A 222 11.26 -16.88 -0.76
C TYR A 222 12.20 -16.48 0.38
N ILE A 223 12.32 -17.33 1.41
CA ILE A 223 13.21 -17.10 2.54
C ILE A 223 14.68 -17.05 2.08
N ARG A 224 15.11 -17.97 1.17
CA ARG A 224 16.46 -17.95 0.62
C ARG A 224 16.79 -16.70 -0.18
N GLN A 225 15.80 -16.11 -0.84
CA GLN A 225 15.95 -14.85 -1.59
C GLN A 225 15.94 -13.62 -0.71
N THR A 226 15.52 -13.76 0.55
CA THR A 226 15.46 -12.64 1.51
C THR A 226 16.74 -12.60 2.34
N PRO A 227 17.59 -11.54 2.23
CA PRO A 227 18.89 -11.49 2.91
C PRO A 227 18.82 -11.67 4.44
N LEU A 228 17.71 -11.27 5.08
CA LEU A 228 17.49 -11.45 6.51
C LEU A 228 17.08 -12.87 6.90
N GLY A 229 16.97 -13.82 5.95
CA GLY A 229 16.64 -15.22 6.22
C GLY A 229 15.24 -15.45 6.79
N ARG A 230 14.32 -14.54 6.54
CA ARG A 230 12.92 -14.65 6.95
C ARG A 230 12.00 -13.90 5.97
N LEU A 231 10.74 -14.27 5.94
CA LEU A 231 9.73 -13.43 5.28
C LEU A 231 9.55 -12.12 6.06
N GLU A 232 9.22 -11.05 5.33
CA GLU A 232 8.79 -9.79 5.92
C GLU A 232 7.44 -9.94 6.62
N THR A 233 7.21 -9.11 7.62
CA THR A 233 5.89 -8.95 8.24
C THR A 233 5.24 -7.65 7.76
N PRO A 234 3.91 -7.52 7.81
CA PRO A 234 3.25 -6.24 7.52
C PRO A 234 3.79 -5.09 8.40
N GLU A 235 4.23 -5.40 9.61
CA GLU A 235 4.82 -4.44 10.55
C GLU A 235 6.16 -3.91 10.06
N ASP A 236 7.01 -4.73 9.45
CA ASP A 236 8.28 -4.28 8.85
C ASP A 236 8.01 -3.17 7.82
N VAL A 237 6.98 -3.33 6.99
CA VAL A 237 6.59 -2.33 5.99
C VAL A 237 5.98 -1.09 6.66
N ALA A 238 5.14 -1.28 7.67
CA ALA A 238 4.45 -0.19 8.37
C ALA A 238 5.43 0.77 9.07
N GLU A 239 6.54 0.25 9.63
CA GLU A 239 7.58 1.09 10.25
C GLU A 239 8.27 2.00 9.20
N VAL A 240 8.60 1.47 8.02
CA VAL A 240 9.18 2.27 6.93
C VAL A 240 8.20 3.32 6.44
N VAL A 241 6.90 2.97 6.32
CA VAL A 241 5.86 3.92 5.91
C VAL A 241 5.70 5.03 6.94
N ALA A 242 5.72 4.74 8.24
CA ALA A 242 5.65 5.77 9.28
C ALA A 242 6.84 6.75 9.19
N PHE A 243 8.06 6.25 8.98
CA PHE A 243 9.23 7.09 8.72
C PHE A 243 9.03 7.98 7.50
N LEU A 244 8.67 7.41 6.34
CA LEU A 244 8.45 8.17 5.10
C LEU A 244 7.30 9.18 5.21
N SER A 245 6.38 8.98 6.14
CA SER A 245 5.25 9.88 6.40
C SER A 245 5.63 11.07 7.28
N SER A 246 6.69 10.94 8.07
CA SER A 246 7.16 11.95 9.01
C SER A 246 8.10 12.98 8.38
N ASP A 247 8.36 14.07 9.10
CA ASP A 247 9.32 15.10 8.69
C ASP A 247 10.80 14.64 8.78
N ALA A 248 11.04 13.40 9.24
CA ALA A 248 12.38 12.80 9.30
C ALA A 248 12.86 12.24 7.94
N ALA A 249 11.98 12.17 6.93
CA ALA A 249 12.27 11.62 5.59
C ALA A 249 12.38 12.71 4.53
#